data_7385afeb481f10a2be4de7c60fa04caf
#
_entry.id   7385afeb481f10a2be4de7c60fa04caf
#
_cell.length_a   1.000
_cell.length_b   1.000
_cell.length_c   1.000
_cell.angle_alpha   90.00
_cell.angle_beta   90.00
_cell.angle_gamma   90.00
#
_symmetry.space_group_name_H-M   'P 1'
#
loop_
_entity.id
_entity.type
_entity.pdbx_description
1 polymer ?
#
loop_
_entity_poly.entity_id
_entity_poly.type
_entity_poly.pdbx_seq_one_letter_code
_entity_poly.pdbx_strand_id
1 'polypeptide(L)' 'LAGDIVGLHQSRAEYFILVGALNAAQTQLNYALKLVNNNFTQSAMINERLCDVMDIRDELENS' A
#
# COMPACT_ATOMS: atom_id res chain seq x y z
N LEU A 1 -4.29 -17.15 7.16
CA LEU A 1 -4.67 -18.26 6.29
C LEU A 1 -3.86 -18.22 5.01
N ALA A 2 -3.67 -19.39 4.43
CA ALA A 2 -2.76 -19.56 3.31
C ALA A 2 -3.15 -18.76 2.08
N GLY A 3 -4.39 -18.37 1.92
CA GLY A 3 -4.85 -17.66 0.75
C GLY A 3 -4.82 -16.15 0.84
N ASP A 4 -4.40 -15.60 1.96
CA ASP A 4 -4.52 -14.15 2.18
C ASP A 4 -3.24 -13.40 1.87
N ILE A 5 -2.77 -13.53 0.64
CA ILE A 5 -1.56 -12.83 0.18
C ILE A 5 -1.80 -11.33 0.11
N VAL A 6 -3.00 -10.91 -0.31
CA VAL A 6 -3.35 -9.50 -0.39
C VAL A 6 -3.28 -8.85 0.98
N GLY A 7 -3.86 -9.50 1.99
CA GLY A 7 -3.80 -8.99 3.36
C GLY A 7 -2.38 -8.92 3.88
N LEU A 8 -1.54 -9.88 3.52
CA LEU A 8 -0.15 -9.87 3.91
C LEU A 8 0.57 -8.65 3.35
N HIS A 9 0.39 -8.36 2.07
CA HIS A 9 1.02 -7.19 1.45
C HIS A 9 0.51 -5.90 2.05
N GLN A 10 -0.78 -5.82 2.37
CA GLN A 10 -1.34 -4.64 3.01
C GLN A 10 -0.76 -4.43 4.41
N SER A 11 -0.63 -5.51 5.18
CA SER A 11 -0.04 -5.43 6.52
C SER A 11 1.41 -4.98 6.46
N ARG A 12 2.17 -5.49 5.52
CA ARG A 12 3.55 -5.08 5.33
C ARG A 12 3.64 -3.62 4.92
N ALA A 13 2.72 -3.17 4.06
CA ALA A 13 2.71 -1.78 3.64
C ALA A 13 2.46 -0.85 4.82
N GLU A 14 1.53 -1.19 5.69
CA GLU A 14 1.27 -0.40 6.89
C GLU A 14 2.49 -0.34 7.79
N TYR A 15 3.17 -1.45 7.98
CA TYR A 15 4.41 -1.46 8.75
C TYR A 15 5.45 -0.53 8.14
N PHE A 16 5.64 -0.60 6.85
CA PHE A 16 6.62 0.26 6.17
C PHE A 16 6.25 1.74 6.26
N ILE A 17 4.96 2.06 6.25
CA ILE A 17 4.52 3.44 6.44
C ILE A 17 4.90 3.92 7.85
N LEU A 18 4.69 3.08 8.86
CA LEU A 18 4.98 3.43 10.24
C LEU A 18 6.46 3.70 10.48
N VAL A 19 7.33 2.96 9.80
CA VAL A 19 8.78 3.15 9.97
C VAL A 19 9.36 4.13 8.96
N GLY A 20 8.54 4.73 8.12
CA GLY A 20 8.99 5.74 7.16
C GLY A 20 9.59 5.18 5.88
N ALA A 21 9.50 3.87 5.65
CA ALA A 21 10.01 3.26 4.43
C ALA A 21 8.96 3.34 3.32
N LEU A 22 8.69 4.54 2.83
CA LEU A 22 7.57 4.80 1.93
C LEU A 22 7.73 4.12 0.57
N ASN A 23 8.95 4.00 0.06
CA ASN A 23 9.18 3.31 -1.21
C ASN A 23 8.81 1.83 -1.11
N ALA A 24 9.17 1.20 0.02
CA ALA A 24 8.83 -0.21 0.24
C ALA A 24 7.31 -0.38 0.41
N ALA A 25 6.67 0.56 1.11
CA ALA A 25 5.21 0.53 1.27
C ALA A 25 4.52 0.61 -0.09
N GLN A 26 4.97 1.52 -0.94
CA GLN A 26 4.40 1.68 -2.27
C GLN A 26 4.57 0.42 -3.10
N THR A 27 5.73 -0.22 -3.01
CA THR A 27 5.98 -1.47 -3.74
C THR A 27 5.01 -2.57 -3.29
N GLN A 28 4.80 -2.73 -1.98
CA GLN A 28 3.88 -3.74 -1.47
C GLN A 28 2.45 -3.46 -1.91
N LEU A 29 2.03 -2.20 -1.88
CA LEU A 29 0.68 -1.84 -2.32
C LEU A 29 0.50 -2.09 -3.82
N ASN A 30 1.52 -1.85 -4.63
CA ASN A 30 1.46 -2.14 -6.05
C ASN A 30 1.31 -3.64 -6.32
N TYR A 31 2.01 -4.48 -5.57
CA TYR A 31 1.84 -5.93 -5.68
C TYR A 31 0.41 -6.34 -5.32
N ALA A 32 -0.10 -5.80 -4.22
CA ALA A 32 -1.47 -6.11 -3.82
C ALA A 32 -2.47 -5.68 -4.89
N LEU A 33 -2.25 -4.52 -5.49
CA LEU A 33 -3.14 -4.02 -6.53
C LEU A 33 -3.17 -4.93 -7.73
N LYS A 34 -2.02 -5.48 -8.14
CA LYS A 34 -1.96 -6.43 -9.25
C LYS A 34 -2.74 -7.70 -8.93
N LEU A 35 -2.69 -8.15 -7.68
CA LEU A 35 -3.38 -9.37 -7.27
C LEU A 35 -4.91 -9.21 -7.26
N VAL A 36 -5.40 -8.00 -7.07
CA VAL A 36 -6.84 -7.75 -6.93
C VAL A 36 -7.41 -6.91 -8.07
N ASN A 37 -6.76 -6.90 -9.23
CA ASN A 37 -7.18 -6.02 -10.33
C ASN A 37 -8.60 -6.28 -10.81
N ASN A 38 -9.17 -7.47 -10.51
CA ASN A 38 -10.55 -7.80 -10.85
C ASN A 38 -11.53 -7.52 -9.71
N ASN A 39 -11.05 -7.08 -8.56
CA ASN A 39 -11.89 -6.79 -7.41
C ASN A 39 -11.93 -5.29 -7.18
N PHE A 40 -13.03 -4.66 -7.59
CA PHE A 40 -13.16 -3.21 -7.55
C PHE A 40 -13.03 -2.67 -6.12
N THR A 41 -13.69 -3.32 -5.15
CA THR A 41 -13.67 -2.85 -3.77
C THR A 41 -12.26 -2.87 -3.18
N GLN A 42 -11.54 -3.99 -3.35
CA GLN A 42 -10.19 -4.11 -2.82
C GLN A 42 -9.23 -3.18 -3.56
N SER A 43 -9.39 -3.05 -4.87
CA SER A 43 -8.57 -2.12 -5.65
C SER A 43 -8.74 -0.68 -5.16
N ALA A 44 -9.97 -0.29 -4.87
CA ALA A 44 -10.23 1.07 -4.37
C ALA A 44 -9.57 1.31 -3.03
N MET A 45 -9.60 0.32 -2.13
CA MET A 45 -8.96 0.43 -0.82
C MET A 45 -7.45 0.57 -0.95
N ILE A 46 -6.85 -0.21 -1.82
CA ILE A 46 -5.40 -0.17 -2.04
C ILE A 46 -5.00 1.16 -2.68
N ASN A 47 -5.77 1.63 -3.65
CA ASN A 47 -5.50 2.93 -4.28
C ASN A 47 -5.59 4.06 -3.26
N GLU A 48 -6.51 3.99 -2.33
CA GLU A 48 -6.62 4.96 -1.26
C GLU A 48 -5.36 4.98 -0.39
N ARG A 49 -4.84 3.80 -0.05
CA ARG A 49 -3.59 3.70 0.71
C ARG A 49 -2.41 4.24 -0.09
N LEU A 50 -2.37 4.00 -1.39
CA LEU A 50 -1.32 4.55 -2.23
C LEU A 50 -1.35 6.08 -2.22
N CYS A 51 -2.54 6.68 -2.24
CA CYS A 51 -2.68 8.12 -2.13
C CYS A 51 -2.13 8.61 -0.78
N ASP A 52 -2.41 7.90 0.30
CA ASP A 52 -1.89 8.27 1.61
C ASP A 52 -0.37 8.25 1.63
N VAL A 53 0.24 7.23 1.05
CA VAL A 53 1.70 7.13 0.98
C VAL A 53 2.28 8.29 0.18
N MET A 54 1.65 8.62 -0.93
CA MET A 54 2.13 9.74 -1.76
C MET A 54 1.99 11.08 -1.06
N ASP A 55 0.91 11.27 -0.29
CA ASP A 55 0.71 12.49 0.49
C ASP A 55 1.78 12.64 1.56
N ILE A 56 2.08 11.55 2.27
CA ILE A 56 3.11 11.58 3.32
C ILE A 56 4.46 11.90 2.70
N ARG A 57 4.78 11.25 1.58
CA ARG A 57 6.04 11.51 0.89
C ARG A 57 6.15 12.97 0.46
N ASP A 58 5.07 13.52 -0.08
CA ASP A 58 5.06 14.90 -0.54
C ASP A 58 5.30 15.86 0.62
N GLU A 59 4.66 15.61 1.76
CA GLU A 59 4.86 16.43 2.95
C GLU A 59 6.31 16.37 3.43
N LEU A 60 6.92 15.20 3.42
CA LEU A 60 8.30 15.05 3.84
C LEU A 60 9.26 15.76 2.90
N GLU A 61 8.99 15.72 1.60
CA GLU A 61 9.83 16.38 0.61
C GLU A 61 9.70 17.90 0.68
N ASN A 62 8.53 18.40 1.08
CA ASN A 62 8.28 19.85 1.15
C ASN A 62 8.60 20.46 2.51
N SER A 63 8.95 19.66 3.48
CA SER A 63 9.32 20.19 4.78
C SER A 63 10.82 20.36 4.89
#